data_e70138f16ac4573c680eb14b5a7f3ad3
#
_entry.id   e70138f16ac4573c680eb14b5a7f3ad3
#
_cell.length_a   1.000
_cell.length_b   1.000
_cell.length_c   1.000
_cell.angle_alpha   90.00
_cell.angle_beta   90.00
_cell.angle_gamma   90.00
#
_symmetry.space_group_name_H-M   'P 1'
#
loop_
_entity.id
_entity.type
_entity.pdbx_description
1 polymer ?
#
loop_
_entity_poly.entity_id
_entity_poly.type
_entity_poly.pdbx_seq_one_letter_code
_entity_poly.pdbx_strand_id
1 'polypeptide(L)'
;MLTKLELLQAFVAPAIFISASGLFVLTLNARLMAMVSRLRVFHKEKHLAAQAGKKQEVLTLQSQIESIELRSGKIKNAFFYSLLGTIGVMITCLLLGLGLYVYEALTIAVILFVISVLSMLIGMVFFISEVFIALTSVKEEETLYNLIDLIDLTSGEQ
;
A
#
# COMPACT_ATOMS: atom_id res chain seq x y z
N MET A 1 -21.64 -2.70 -36.33
CA MET A 1 -20.22 -2.59 -36.71
C MET A 1 -19.70 -1.32 -36.04
N LEU A 2 -18.85 -1.42 -35.03
CA LEU A 2 -18.29 -0.26 -34.33
C LEU A 2 -17.48 0.56 -35.35
N THR A 3 -17.66 1.87 -35.35
CA THR A 3 -16.84 2.76 -36.17
C THR A 3 -15.40 2.74 -35.63
N LYS A 4 -14.42 3.03 -36.51
CA LYS A 4 -13.00 3.12 -36.10
C LYS A 4 -12.79 4.11 -34.95
N LEU A 5 -13.64 5.13 -34.87
CA LEU A 5 -13.59 6.16 -33.84
C LEU A 5 -14.09 5.62 -32.49
N GLU A 6 -15.19 4.89 -32.45
CA GLU A 6 -15.72 4.27 -31.22
C GLU A 6 -14.75 3.24 -30.64
N LEU A 7 -14.05 2.54 -31.51
CA LEU A 7 -13.02 1.62 -31.12
C LEU A 7 -11.82 2.31 -30.48
N LEU A 8 -11.31 3.38 -31.09
CA LEU A 8 -10.25 4.21 -30.51
C LEU A 8 -10.66 4.75 -29.14
N GLN A 9 -11.89 5.21 -28.98
CA GLN A 9 -12.42 5.68 -27.71
C GLN A 9 -12.47 4.56 -26.65
N ALA A 10 -12.81 3.34 -27.03
CA ALA A 10 -12.83 2.19 -26.11
C ALA A 10 -11.46 1.84 -25.55
N PHE A 11 -10.37 2.12 -26.28
CA PHE A 11 -8.99 1.91 -25.79
C PHE A 11 -8.47 3.03 -24.90
N VAL A 12 -9.00 4.26 -25.05
CA VAL A 12 -8.49 5.42 -24.28
C VAL A 12 -8.72 5.25 -22.78
N ALA A 13 -9.91 4.79 -22.37
CA ALA A 13 -10.24 4.63 -20.96
C ALA A 13 -9.32 3.64 -20.24
N PRO A 14 -9.11 2.40 -20.71
CA PRO A 14 -8.14 1.49 -20.10
C PRO A 14 -6.70 2.01 -20.12
N ALA A 15 -6.27 2.71 -21.17
CA ALA A 15 -4.91 3.26 -21.26
C ALA A 15 -4.65 4.35 -20.20
N ILE A 16 -5.62 5.26 -19.99
CA ILE A 16 -5.54 6.26 -18.90
C ILE A 16 -5.51 5.56 -17.54
N PHE A 17 -6.33 4.52 -17.35
CA PHE A 17 -6.37 3.78 -16.12
C PHE A 17 -5.06 3.08 -15.81
N ILE A 18 -4.38 2.49 -16.81
CA ILE A 18 -3.04 1.89 -16.65
C ILE A 18 -2.03 2.93 -16.16
N SER A 19 -2.03 4.13 -16.75
CA SER A 19 -1.12 5.19 -16.35
C SER A 19 -1.35 5.65 -14.91
N ALA A 20 -2.62 5.84 -14.51
CA ALA A 20 -2.99 6.23 -13.16
C ALA A 20 -2.65 5.12 -12.14
N SER A 21 -2.93 3.85 -12.47
CA SER A 21 -2.61 2.71 -11.61
C SER A 21 -1.11 2.52 -11.44
N GLY A 22 -0.31 2.79 -12.48
CA GLY A 22 1.15 2.75 -12.40
C GLY A 22 1.73 3.73 -11.38
N LEU A 23 1.22 4.96 -11.32
CA LEU A 23 1.61 5.95 -10.31
C LEU A 23 1.20 5.50 -8.90
N PHE A 24 0.03 4.91 -8.74
CA PHE A 24 -0.42 4.39 -7.46
C PHE A 24 0.46 3.23 -6.98
N VAL A 25 0.75 2.26 -7.85
CA VAL A 25 1.66 1.14 -7.55
C VAL A 25 3.06 1.65 -7.20
N LEU A 26 3.58 2.68 -7.88
CA LEU A 26 4.86 3.30 -7.55
C LEU A 26 4.85 3.90 -6.14
N THR A 27 3.77 4.57 -5.75
CA THR A 27 3.60 5.13 -4.40
C THR A 27 3.58 4.04 -3.34
N LEU A 28 2.85 2.93 -3.57
CA LEU A 28 2.82 1.78 -2.68
C LEU A 28 4.21 1.13 -2.54
N ASN A 29 4.94 0.98 -3.66
CA ASN A 29 6.29 0.43 -3.66
C ASN A 29 7.25 1.29 -2.84
N ALA A 30 7.22 2.62 -3.01
CA ALA A 30 8.06 3.52 -2.24
C ALA A 30 7.80 3.41 -0.73
N ARG A 31 6.54 3.33 -0.31
CA ARG A 31 6.17 3.10 1.10
C ARG A 31 6.62 1.75 1.62
N LEU A 32 6.41 0.68 0.85
CA LEU A 32 6.84 -0.66 1.22
C LEU A 32 8.37 -0.72 1.42
N MET A 33 9.13 -0.14 0.51
CA MET A 33 10.59 -0.08 0.61
C MET A 33 11.06 0.73 1.82
N ALA A 34 10.40 1.83 2.15
CA ALA A 34 10.71 2.62 3.35
C ALA A 34 10.48 1.80 4.63
N MET A 35 9.38 1.01 4.72
CA MET A 35 9.12 0.14 5.87
C MET A 35 10.13 -1.01 5.97
N VAL A 36 10.47 -1.65 4.86
CA VAL A 36 11.48 -2.71 4.83
C VAL A 36 12.85 -2.19 5.28
N SER A 37 13.21 -0.96 4.87
CA SER A 37 14.45 -0.32 5.31
C SER A 37 14.46 -0.08 6.82
N ARG A 38 13.39 0.48 7.39
CA ARG A 38 13.26 0.68 8.84
C ARG A 38 13.32 -0.65 9.61
N LEU A 39 12.64 -1.68 9.11
CA LEU A 39 12.64 -3.00 9.72
C LEU A 39 14.06 -3.59 9.81
N ARG A 40 14.87 -3.43 8.76
CA ARG A 40 16.27 -3.87 8.76
C ARG A 40 17.11 -3.12 9.81
N VAL A 41 16.90 -1.83 9.96
CA VAL A 41 17.60 -1.01 10.97
C VAL A 41 17.25 -1.51 12.37
N PHE A 42 15.97 -1.67 12.69
CA PHE A 42 15.52 -2.12 14.02
C PHE A 42 15.96 -3.54 14.35
N HIS A 43 16.00 -4.45 13.38
CA HIS A 43 16.56 -5.78 13.60
C HIS A 43 18.05 -5.73 13.94
N LYS A 44 18.81 -4.86 13.29
CA LYS A 44 20.24 -4.66 13.56
C LYS A 44 20.45 -4.07 14.97
N GLU A 45 19.70 -3.03 15.33
CA GLU A 45 19.76 -2.40 16.65
C GLU A 45 19.37 -3.37 17.75
N LYS A 46 18.29 -4.14 17.57
CA LYS A 46 17.89 -5.20 18.49
C LYS A 46 18.99 -6.23 18.71
N HIS A 47 19.69 -6.63 17.64
CA HIS A 47 20.80 -7.58 17.75
C HIS A 47 21.97 -6.99 18.56
N LEU A 48 22.33 -5.72 18.31
CA LEU A 48 23.36 -5.01 19.07
C LEU A 48 22.99 -4.82 20.54
N ALA A 49 21.76 -4.44 20.84
CA ALA A 49 21.24 -4.31 22.21
C ALA A 49 21.27 -5.66 22.96
N ALA A 50 20.93 -6.75 22.28
CA ALA A 50 21.01 -8.10 22.83
C ALA A 50 22.45 -8.50 23.18
N GLN A 51 23.41 -8.19 22.32
CA GLN A 51 24.84 -8.43 22.58
C GLN A 51 25.37 -7.59 23.77
N ALA A 52 24.85 -6.38 23.93
CA ALA A 52 25.19 -5.49 25.05
C ALA A 52 24.48 -5.83 26.37
N GLY A 53 23.61 -6.86 26.39
CA GLY A 53 22.87 -7.28 27.58
C GLY A 53 21.73 -6.36 28.03
N LYS A 54 21.32 -5.39 27.19
CA LYS A 54 20.31 -4.37 27.47
C LYS A 54 18.89 -4.90 27.26
N LYS A 55 18.39 -5.71 28.17
CA LYS A 55 17.09 -6.40 28.05
C LYS A 55 15.91 -5.47 27.80
N GLN A 56 15.87 -4.30 28.46
CA GLN A 56 14.77 -3.35 28.30
C GLN A 56 14.72 -2.76 26.89
N GLU A 57 15.87 -2.40 26.33
CA GLU A 57 15.99 -1.88 24.97
C GLU A 57 15.57 -2.92 23.91
N VAL A 58 15.92 -4.20 24.13
CA VAL A 58 15.49 -5.31 23.27
C VAL A 58 13.98 -5.48 23.26
N LEU A 59 13.30 -5.35 24.41
CA LEU A 59 11.84 -5.47 24.49
C LEU A 59 11.15 -4.30 23.78
N THR A 60 11.66 -3.08 23.93
CA THR A 60 11.12 -1.89 23.24
C THR A 60 11.28 -2.02 21.71
N LEU A 61 12.46 -2.44 21.24
CA LEU A 61 12.69 -2.65 19.81
C LEU A 61 11.83 -3.79 19.25
N GLN A 62 11.57 -4.83 20.04
CA GLN A 62 10.69 -5.93 19.64
C GLN A 62 9.26 -5.44 19.38
N SER A 63 8.68 -4.64 20.28
CA SER A 63 7.33 -4.09 20.11
C SER A 63 7.22 -3.17 18.91
N GLN A 64 8.27 -2.36 18.63
CA GLN A 64 8.34 -1.52 17.43
C GLN A 64 8.41 -2.34 16.14
N ILE A 65 9.19 -3.44 16.13
CA ILE A 65 9.26 -4.37 14.99
C ILE A 65 7.89 -4.96 14.70
N GLU A 66 7.19 -5.49 15.72
CA GLU A 66 5.86 -6.09 15.56
C GLU A 66 4.84 -5.08 15.00
N SER A 67 4.87 -3.83 15.47
CA SER A 67 4.01 -2.77 14.94
C SER A 67 4.28 -2.51 13.45
N ILE A 68 5.54 -2.44 13.04
CA ILE A 68 5.92 -2.22 11.63
C ILE A 68 5.56 -3.44 10.77
N GLU A 69 5.72 -4.66 11.27
CA GLU A 69 5.36 -5.88 10.55
C GLU A 69 3.85 -5.95 10.25
N LEU A 70 3.01 -5.63 11.24
CA LEU A 70 1.56 -5.55 11.04
C LEU A 70 1.16 -4.53 9.97
N ARG A 71 1.80 -3.35 9.97
CA ARG A 71 1.55 -2.31 8.98
C ARG A 71 2.06 -2.69 7.60
N SER A 72 3.25 -3.30 7.52
CA SER A 72 3.83 -3.75 6.26
C SER A 72 2.98 -4.82 5.59
N GLY A 73 2.31 -5.69 6.37
CA GLY A 73 1.36 -6.67 5.87
C GLY A 73 0.19 -6.05 5.12
N LYS A 74 -0.36 -4.93 5.62
CA LYS A 74 -1.45 -4.20 4.93
C LYS A 74 -1.00 -3.56 3.63
N ILE A 75 0.19 -2.94 3.61
CA ILE A 75 0.75 -2.37 2.37
C ILE A 75 1.06 -3.47 1.35
N LYS A 76 1.58 -4.62 1.79
CA LYS A 76 1.81 -5.77 0.91
C LYS A 76 0.52 -6.23 0.22
N ASN A 77 -0.58 -6.32 0.97
CA ASN A 77 -1.88 -6.68 0.40
C ASN A 77 -2.39 -5.59 -0.55
N ALA A 78 -2.30 -4.31 -0.18
CA ALA A 78 -2.63 -3.19 -1.05
C ALA A 78 -1.87 -3.26 -2.38
N PHE A 79 -0.56 -3.50 -2.31
CA PHE A 79 0.31 -3.63 -3.47
C PHE A 79 -0.08 -4.82 -4.35
N PHE A 80 -0.34 -5.97 -3.74
CA PHE A 80 -0.74 -7.19 -4.47
C PHE A 80 -2.06 -7.00 -5.24
N TYR A 81 -3.11 -6.50 -4.57
CA TYR A 81 -4.41 -6.27 -5.23
C TYR A 81 -4.32 -5.20 -6.31
N SER A 82 -3.51 -4.16 -6.12
CA SER A 82 -3.30 -3.11 -7.12
C SER A 82 -2.56 -3.63 -8.35
N LEU A 83 -1.53 -4.47 -8.17
CA LEU A 83 -0.85 -5.14 -9.28
C LEU A 83 -1.78 -6.06 -10.04
N LEU A 84 -2.57 -6.87 -9.31
CA LEU A 84 -3.54 -7.79 -9.94
C LEU A 84 -4.56 -7.01 -10.77
N GLY A 85 -5.08 -5.89 -10.24
CA GLY A 85 -5.97 -5.00 -10.97
C GLY A 85 -5.32 -4.42 -12.23
N THR A 86 -4.07 -3.94 -12.12
CA THR A 86 -3.35 -3.38 -13.28
C THR A 86 -3.11 -4.43 -14.37
N ILE A 87 -2.68 -5.64 -14.00
CA ILE A 87 -2.50 -6.75 -14.93
C ILE A 87 -3.83 -7.09 -15.62
N GLY A 88 -4.93 -7.16 -14.86
CA GLY A 88 -6.25 -7.43 -15.41
C GLY A 88 -6.70 -6.39 -16.44
N VAL A 89 -6.41 -5.10 -16.21
CA VAL A 89 -6.69 -4.04 -17.21
C VAL A 89 -5.82 -4.20 -18.45
N MET A 90 -4.55 -4.59 -18.32
CA MET A 90 -3.69 -4.87 -19.46
C MET A 90 -4.24 -6.02 -20.31
N ILE A 91 -4.70 -7.10 -19.67
CA ILE A 91 -5.34 -8.23 -20.37
C ILE A 91 -6.66 -7.77 -21.04
N THR A 92 -7.42 -6.90 -20.38
CA THR A 92 -8.63 -6.30 -20.97
C THR A 92 -8.32 -5.55 -22.25
N CYS A 93 -7.25 -4.76 -22.30
CA CYS A 93 -6.83 -4.07 -23.53
C CYS A 93 -6.55 -5.07 -24.66
N LEU A 94 -5.87 -6.18 -24.37
CA LEU A 94 -5.63 -7.21 -25.38
C LEU A 94 -6.92 -7.88 -25.86
N LEU A 95 -7.85 -8.17 -24.96
CA LEU A 95 -9.15 -8.75 -25.29
C LEU A 95 -10.02 -7.79 -26.11
N LEU A 96 -9.98 -6.49 -25.85
CA LEU A 96 -10.64 -5.48 -26.66
C LEU A 96 -10.11 -5.48 -28.10
N GLY A 97 -8.79 -5.62 -28.29
CA GLY A 97 -8.19 -5.77 -29.60
C GLY A 97 -8.64 -7.05 -30.32
N LEU A 98 -8.73 -8.17 -29.62
CA LEU A 98 -9.26 -9.43 -30.16
C LEU A 98 -10.77 -9.35 -30.45
N GLY A 99 -11.52 -8.56 -29.70
CA GLY A 99 -12.95 -8.32 -29.89
C GLY A 99 -13.34 -7.73 -31.26
N LEU A 100 -12.36 -7.22 -32.01
CA LEU A 100 -12.54 -6.83 -33.42
C LEU A 100 -12.83 -8.01 -34.32
N TYR A 101 -12.30 -9.16 -33.99
CA TYR A 101 -12.39 -10.38 -34.79
C TYR A 101 -13.42 -11.36 -34.21
N VAL A 102 -13.59 -11.36 -32.88
CA VAL A 102 -14.44 -12.31 -32.15
C VAL A 102 -15.32 -11.54 -31.17
N TYR A 103 -16.62 -11.44 -31.47
CA TYR A 103 -17.59 -10.67 -30.68
C TYR A 103 -17.67 -11.13 -29.21
N GLU A 104 -17.51 -12.43 -28.95
CA GLU A 104 -17.54 -13.00 -27.60
C GLU A 104 -16.41 -12.45 -26.71
N ALA A 105 -15.26 -12.10 -27.28
CA ALA A 105 -14.13 -11.53 -26.56
C ALA A 105 -14.46 -10.15 -25.95
N LEU A 106 -15.37 -9.40 -26.54
CA LEU A 106 -15.79 -8.09 -26.05
C LEU A 106 -16.51 -8.21 -24.69
N THR A 107 -17.43 -9.18 -24.57
CA THR A 107 -18.17 -9.42 -23.32
C THR A 107 -17.21 -9.83 -22.19
N ILE A 108 -16.27 -10.73 -22.48
CA ILE A 108 -15.25 -11.17 -21.51
C ILE A 108 -14.37 -9.98 -21.10
N ALA A 109 -13.98 -9.12 -22.04
CA ALA A 109 -13.18 -7.94 -21.77
C ALA A 109 -13.86 -6.99 -20.78
N VAL A 110 -15.17 -6.72 -20.95
CA VAL A 110 -15.92 -5.83 -20.05
C VAL A 110 -16.01 -6.43 -18.64
N ILE A 111 -16.32 -7.72 -18.52
CA ILE A 111 -16.38 -8.40 -17.22
C ILE A 111 -15.01 -8.35 -16.52
N LEU A 112 -13.95 -8.66 -17.24
CA LEU A 112 -12.59 -8.63 -16.70
C LEU A 112 -12.18 -7.22 -16.27
N PHE A 113 -12.58 -6.17 -17.05
CA PHE A 113 -12.33 -4.79 -16.67
C PHE A 113 -12.96 -4.44 -15.32
N VAL A 114 -14.24 -4.79 -15.12
CA VAL A 114 -14.94 -4.54 -13.85
C VAL A 114 -14.26 -5.24 -12.69
N ILE A 115 -13.90 -6.51 -12.86
CA ILE A 115 -13.16 -7.29 -11.83
C ILE A 115 -11.82 -6.62 -11.51
N SER A 116 -11.10 -6.14 -12.51
CA SER A 116 -9.80 -5.49 -12.36
C SER A 116 -9.90 -4.17 -11.58
N VAL A 117 -10.92 -3.36 -11.90
CA VAL A 117 -11.21 -2.11 -11.17
C VAL A 117 -11.59 -2.41 -9.72
N LEU A 118 -12.42 -3.41 -9.46
CA LEU A 118 -12.78 -3.83 -8.10
C LEU A 118 -11.55 -4.30 -7.31
N SER A 119 -10.66 -5.07 -7.93
CA SER A 119 -9.40 -5.50 -7.31
C SER A 119 -8.55 -4.29 -6.89
N MET A 120 -8.46 -3.26 -7.75
CA MET A 120 -7.71 -2.05 -7.44
C MET A 120 -8.36 -1.24 -6.31
N LEU A 121 -9.70 -1.16 -6.27
CA LEU A 121 -10.42 -0.52 -5.17
C LEU A 121 -10.14 -1.22 -3.84
N ILE A 122 -10.12 -2.56 -3.80
CA ILE A 122 -9.72 -3.33 -2.62
C ILE A 122 -8.31 -2.97 -2.17
N GLY A 123 -7.36 -2.89 -3.10
CA GLY A 123 -5.99 -2.44 -2.82
C GLY A 123 -5.94 -1.04 -2.20
N MET A 124 -6.77 -0.11 -2.71
CA MET A 124 -6.87 1.25 -2.18
C MET A 124 -7.46 1.28 -0.76
N VAL A 125 -8.45 0.45 -0.45
CA VAL A 125 -9.01 0.31 0.90
C VAL A 125 -7.96 -0.19 1.90
N PHE A 126 -7.15 -1.19 1.54
CA PHE A 126 -6.03 -1.63 2.37
C PHE A 126 -5.01 -0.52 2.60
N PHE A 127 -4.69 0.27 1.59
CA PHE A 127 -3.78 1.40 1.71
C PHE A 127 -4.33 2.49 2.64
N ILE A 128 -5.58 2.87 2.49
CA ILE A 128 -6.24 3.86 3.35
C ILE A 128 -6.23 3.38 4.80
N SER A 129 -6.56 2.10 5.05
CA SER A 129 -6.57 1.53 6.41
C SER A 129 -5.18 1.56 7.06
N GLU A 130 -4.10 1.39 6.29
CA GLU A 130 -2.73 1.53 6.79
C GLU A 130 -2.42 2.98 7.17
N VAL A 131 -2.79 3.94 6.32
CA VAL A 131 -2.55 5.36 6.58
C VAL A 131 -3.24 5.81 7.88
N PHE A 132 -4.46 5.38 8.13
CA PHE A 132 -5.16 5.70 9.38
C PHE A 132 -4.43 5.15 10.61
N ILE A 133 -3.96 3.90 10.56
CA ILE A 133 -3.20 3.31 11.67
C ILE A 133 -1.87 4.06 11.88
N ALA A 134 -1.19 4.45 10.79
CA ALA A 134 0.03 5.23 10.87
C ALA A 134 -0.18 6.57 11.61
N LEU A 135 -1.27 7.27 11.30
CA LEU A 135 -1.59 8.54 11.92
C LEU A 135 -1.98 8.40 13.41
N THR A 136 -2.69 7.33 13.77
CA THR A 136 -3.07 7.06 15.17
C THR A 136 -1.84 6.80 16.03
N SER A 137 -0.88 6.00 15.55
CA SER A 137 0.36 5.72 16.26
C SER A 137 1.18 6.98 16.54
N VAL A 138 1.26 7.92 15.59
CA VAL A 138 1.98 9.19 15.76
C VAL A 138 1.30 10.07 16.84
N LYS A 139 -0.04 10.11 16.87
CA LYS A 139 -0.79 10.86 17.89
C LYS A 139 -0.57 10.28 19.29
N GLU A 140 -0.50 8.97 19.44
CA GLU A 140 -0.24 8.32 20.73
C GLU A 140 1.16 8.66 21.24
N GLU A 141 2.18 8.66 20.38
CA GLU A 141 3.54 9.07 20.73
C GLU A 141 3.59 10.55 21.15
N GLU A 142 2.95 11.45 20.41
CA GLU A 142 2.88 12.88 20.73
C GLU A 142 2.22 13.12 22.10
N THR A 143 1.13 12.40 22.39
CA THR A 143 0.44 12.50 23.68
C THR A 143 1.33 12.04 24.85
N LEU A 144 2.12 10.96 24.66
CA LEU A 144 3.06 10.48 25.65
C LEU A 144 4.17 11.50 25.92
N TYR A 145 4.77 12.10 24.88
CA TYR A 145 5.81 13.14 25.05
C TYR A 145 5.26 14.36 25.78
N ASN A 146 4.06 14.84 25.43
CA ASN A 146 3.42 15.96 26.10
C ASN A 146 3.13 15.67 27.60
N LEU A 147 2.78 14.42 27.95
CA LEU A 147 2.59 14.01 29.34
C LEU A 147 3.92 13.98 30.10
N ILE A 148 5.00 13.51 29.51
CA ILE A 148 6.34 13.48 30.11
C ILE A 148 6.82 14.92 30.37
N ASP A 149 6.71 15.81 29.40
CA ASP A 149 7.08 17.23 29.54
C ASP A 149 6.28 17.92 30.66
N LEU A 150 4.98 17.61 30.79
CA LEU A 150 4.15 18.14 31.88
C LEU A 150 4.61 17.63 33.25
N ILE A 151 5.01 16.37 33.37
CA ILE A 151 5.50 15.78 34.61
C ILE A 151 6.86 16.40 34.99
N ASP A 152 7.77 16.60 34.03
CA ASP A 152 9.07 17.22 34.28
C ASP A 152 8.93 18.69 34.72
N LEU A 153 8.00 19.44 34.15
CA LEU A 153 7.71 20.81 34.56
C LEU A 153 7.14 20.89 35.98
N THR A 154 6.28 19.94 36.36
CA THR A 154 5.71 19.89 37.73
C THR A 154 6.67 19.37 38.78
N SER A 155 7.67 18.56 38.41
CA SER A 155 8.70 18.04 39.32
C SER A 155 9.87 19.02 39.53
N GLY A 156 10.07 19.98 38.62
CA GLY A 156 11.11 21.00 38.73
C GLY A 156 10.77 22.21 39.62
N GLU A 157 9.52 22.32 40.07
CA GLU A 157 9.04 23.41 40.98
C GLU A 157 9.10 23.01 42.47
N GLN A 158 9.64 21.89 42.87
CA GLN A 158 9.90 21.48 44.27
C GLN A 158 11.39 21.53 44.60
#